data_dc987106c5db1edef4b6d8477e0a6121
#
_entry.id   dc987106c5db1edef4b6d8477e0a6121
#
_cell.length_a   1.000
_cell.length_b   1.000
_cell.length_c   1.000
_cell.angle_alpha   90.00
_cell.angle_beta   90.00
_cell.angle_gamma   90.00
#
_symmetry.space_group_name_H-M   'P 1'
#
loop_
_entity.id
_entity.type
_entity.pdbx_description
1 polymer ?
#
loop_
_entity_poly.entity_id
_entity_poly.type
_entity_poly.pdbx_seq_one_letter_code
_entity_poly.pdbx_strand_id
1 'polypeptide(L)'
;MSHVQPIAGAGMYGLEGTAIDRVAGLRDVIASGGDQAQELRRLPESCVTQLVDAGFFRFTLPEELGGEDASSIETIEVLEAISAIDASVGWNVMLGSEINAMAAGGMEEGLAKEIYLDNPRVIMCGGGGTGSVPATAVRQPDGGFRVTGESTFLSGCWNADWCFMPAPEVEEGQDIRHADMSTMRMRFMHRSEWEI
;
A
#
# COMPACT_ATOMS: atom_id res chain seq x y z
N MET A 1 8.43 16.19 26.66
CA MET A 1 7.05 15.89 26.22
C MET A 1 6.51 17.15 25.56
N SER A 2 6.70 17.30 24.27
CA SER A 2 6.12 18.42 23.50
C SER A 2 4.78 17.94 22.94
N HIS A 3 3.71 18.53 23.44
CA HIS A 3 2.38 18.37 22.86
C HIS A 3 2.39 18.96 21.44
N VAL A 4 2.35 18.11 20.43
CA VAL A 4 1.96 18.52 19.09
C VAL A 4 0.45 18.77 19.16
N GLN A 5 0.03 20.02 19.02
CA GLN A 5 -1.39 20.36 18.91
C GLN A 5 -1.89 19.91 17.54
N PRO A 6 -3.06 19.26 17.45
CA PRO A 6 -3.67 18.96 16.16
C PRO A 6 -4.01 20.28 15.45
N ILE A 7 -3.55 20.42 14.23
CA ILE A 7 -3.91 21.53 13.35
C ILE A 7 -5.33 21.26 12.86
N ALA A 8 -6.31 21.89 13.46
CA ALA A 8 -7.68 21.80 13.02
C ALA A 8 -7.85 22.53 11.67
N GLY A 9 -8.29 21.81 10.62
CA GLY A 9 -8.97 22.42 9.49
C GLY A 9 -8.25 22.53 8.15
N ALA A 10 -6.99 22.07 8.02
CA ALA A 10 -6.44 21.73 6.70
C ALA A 10 -5.86 20.32 6.84
N GLY A 11 -6.27 19.39 5.99
CA GLY A 11 -5.68 18.05 5.99
C GLY A 11 -4.16 18.16 5.94
N MET A 12 -3.43 17.26 6.60
CA MET A 12 -1.98 17.35 6.87
C MET A 12 -1.11 17.59 5.62
N TYR A 13 -1.69 17.55 4.42
CA TYR A 13 -1.00 17.77 3.13
C TYR A 13 -1.76 18.73 2.21
N GLY A 14 -2.55 19.66 2.77
CA GLY A 14 -3.25 20.67 1.98
C GLY A 14 -4.43 20.14 1.15
N LEU A 15 -4.96 18.96 1.50
CA LEU A 15 -6.14 18.39 0.85
C LEU A 15 -7.37 19.21 1.20
N GLU A 16 -8.11 19.66 0.18
CA GLU A 16 -9.38 20.39 0.36
C GLU A 16 -10.57 19.42 0.27
N GLY A 17 -11.59 19.65 1.08
CA GLY A 17 -12.79 18.82 1.12
C GLY A 17 -12.58 17.43 1.68
N THR A 18 -13.65 16.63 1.67
CA THR A 18 -13.60 15.22 2.04
C THR A 18 -13.05 14.34 0.90
N ALA A 19 -12.67 13.10 1.19
CA ALA A 19 -12.21 12.17 0.15
C ALA A 19 -13.26 12.01 -0.97
N ILE A 20 -14.56 11.95 -0.63
CA ILE A 20 -15.65 11.83 -1.62
C ILE A 20 -15.76 13.08 -2.50
N ASP A 21 -15.53 14.28 -1.96
CA ASP A 21 -15.58 15.53 -2.75
C ASP A 21 -14.47 15.55 -3.82
N ARG A 22 -13.30 15.02 -3.49
CA ARG A 22 -12.15 14.94 -4.40
C ARG A 22 -12.35 13.97 -5.57
N VAL A 23 -13.20 12.93 -5.41
CA VAL A 23 -13.54 12.00 -6.52
C VAL A 23 -14.16 12.76 -7.69
N ALA A 24 -15.07 13.68 -7.40
CA ALA A 24 -15.76 14.46 -8.45
C ALA A 24 -14.75 15.27 -9.29
N GLY A 25 -13.72 15.83 -8.63
CA GLY A 25 -12.65 16.60 -9.29
C GLY A 25 -11.73 15.75 -10.17
N LEU A 26 -11.66 14.46 -9.94
CA LEU A 26 -10.79 13.52 -10.68
C LEU A 26 -11.53 12.60 -11.66
N ARG A 27 -12.82 12.86 -11.94
CA ARG A 27 -13.63 12.00 -12.80
C ARG A 27 -12.96 11.69 -14.14
N ASP A 28 -12.47 12.71 -14.86
CA ASP A 28 -11.86 12.53 -16.18
C ASP A 28 -10.51 11.80 -16.09
N VAL A 29 -9.77 12.02 -15.02
CA VAL A 29 -8.50 11.33 -14.73
C VAL A 29 -8.75 9.85 -14.49
N ILE A 30 -9.77 9.51 -13.69
CA ILE A 30 -10.13 8.13 -13.36
C ILE A 30 -10.61 7.41 -14.64
N ALA A 31 -11.51 8.01 -15.41
CA ALA A 31 -12.02 7.42 -16.64
C ALA A 31 -10.90 7.18 -17.67
N SER A 32 -10.08 8.21 -17.94
CA SER A 32 -8.94 8.09 -18.87
C SER A 32 -7.87 7.12 -18.38
N GLY A 33 -7.66 7.06 -17.06
CA GLY A 33 -6.73 6.11 -16.44
C GLY A 33 -7.17 4.65 -16.62
N GLY A 34 -8.46 4.39 -16.46
CA GLY A 34 -9.07 3.07 -16.71
C GLY A 34 -8.95 2.65 -18.17
N ASP A 35 -9.27 3.54 -19.11
CA ASP A 35 -9.13 3.27 -20.55
C ASP A 35 -7.69 2.89 -20.92
N GLN A 36 -6.70 3.65 -20.46
CA GLN A 36 -5.28 3.38 -20.71
C GLN A 36 -4.79 2.10 -20.03
N ALA A 37 -5.33 1.77 -18.85
CA ALA A 37 -4.93 0.57 -18.12
C ALA A 37 -5.23 -0.72 -18.87
N GLN A 38 -6.24 -0.75 -19.74
CA GLN A 38 -6.55 -1.93 -20.56
C GLN A 38 -5.40 -2.30 -21.49
N GLU A 39 -4.74 -1.31 -22.08
CA GLU A 39 -3.59 -1.52 -22.98
C GLU A 39 -2.30 -1.74 -22.20
N LEU A 40 -2.07 -0.92 -21.16
CA LEU A 40 -0.83 -0.94 -20.37
C LEU A 40 -0.76 -2.13 -19.40
N ARG A 41 -1.88 -2.78 -19.10
CA ARG A 41 -2.03 -3.82 -18.08
C ARG A 41 -1.64 -3.35 -16.67
N ARG A 42 -1.69 -2.04 -16.44
CA ARG A 42 -1.42 -1.33 -15.19
C ARG A 42 -1.99 0.08 -15.28
N LEU A 43 -2.22 0.73 -14.15
CA LEU A 43 -2.58 2.15 -14.18
C LEU A 43 -1.41 2.99 -14.73
N PRO A 44 -1.68 3.99 -15.58
CA PRO A 44 -0.66 4.91 -16.05
C PRO A 44 -0.17 5.78 -14.88
N GLU A 45 1.12 6.10 -14.88
CA GLU A 45 1.77 6.87 -13.83
C GLU A 45 1.08 8.24 -13.60
N SER A 46 0.62 8.87 -14.69
CA SER A 46 -0.10 10.15 -14.60
C SER A 46 -1.42 10.07 -13.84
N CYS A 47 -2.14 8.94 -13.92
CA CYS A 47 -3.34 8.69 -13.13
C CYS A 47 -2.97 8.43 -11.66
N VAL A 48 -2.01 7.54 -11.42
CA VAL A 48 -1.55 7.21 -10.06
C VAL A 48 -1.05 8.46 -9.33
N THR A 49 -0.25 9.30 -9.99
CA THR A 49 0.23 10.56 -9.43
C THR A 49 -0.90 11.44 -8.91
N GLN A 50 -1.96 11.62 -9.70
CA GLN A 50 -3.10 12.45 -9.30
C GLN A 50 -3.94 11.82 -8.19
N LEU A 51 -4.08 10.49 -8.18
CA LEU A 51 -4.73 9.77 -7.09
C LEU A 51 -3.95 9.88 -5.77
N VAL A 52 -2.61 9.80 -5.84
CA VAL A 52 -1.71 10.03 -4.69
C VAL A 52 -1.84 11.45 -4.18
N ASP A 53 -1.78 12.45 -5.07
CA ASP A 53 -1.89 13.87 -4.73
C ASP A 53 -3.25 14.21 -4.10
N ALA A 54 -4.30 13.49 -4.48
CA ALA A 54 -5.62 13.57 -3.87
C ALA A 54 -5.78 12.75 -2.57
N GLY A 55 -4.73 12.07 -2.08
CA GLY A 55 -4.72 11.36 -0.81
C GLY A 55 -5.37 9.97 -0.84
N PHE A 56 -5.78 9.44 -2.01
CA PHE A 56 -6.55 8.20 -2.08
C PHE A 56 -5.80 6.93 -1.69
N PHE A 57 -4.49 6.95 -1.58
CA PHE A 57 -3.73 5.80 -1.07
C PHE A 57 -3.48 5.86 0.43
N ARG A 58 -3.91 6.94 1.10
CA ARG A 58 -3.66 7.15 2.52
C ARG A 58 -4.88 7.57 3.35
N PHE A 59 -6.04 7.77 2.72
CA PHE A 59 -7.23 8.25 3.44
C PHE A 59 -7.71 7.30 4.55
N THR A 60 -7.36 6.02 4.50
CA THR A 60 -7.62 5.02 5.53
C THR A 60 -6.52 4.89 6.59
N LEU A 61 -5.37 5.55 6.40
CA LEU A 61 -4.32 5.59 7.43
C LEU A 61 -4.77 6.43 8.62
N PRO A 62 -4.30 6.10 9.85
CA PRO A 62 -4.47 6.96 11.01
C PRO A 62 -3.91 8.37 10.80
N GLU A 63 -4.52 9.37 11.46
CA GLU A 63 -4.06 10.77 11.39
C GLU A 63 -2.60 10.93 11.85
N GLU A 64 -2.17 10.15 12.85
CA GLU A 64 -0.79 10.16 13.34
C GLU A 64 0.26 9.76 12.30
N LEU A 65 -0.18 9.05 11.26
CA LEU A 65 0.65 8.67 10.10
C LEU A 65 0.34 9.51 8.86
N GLY A 66 -0.40 10.59 9.05
CA GLY A 66 -0.76 11.53 7.99
C GLY A 66 -1.89 11.06 7.09
N GLY A 67 -2.73 10.13 7.55
CA GLY A 67 -3.97 9.75 6.91
C GLY A 67 -5.14 10.64 7.31
N GLU A 68 -6.34 10.23 6.90
CA GLU A 68 -7.60 10.90 7.23
C GLU A 68 -8.44 10.08 8.22
N ASP A 69 -7.96 8.91 8.64
CA ASP A 69 -8.65 7.96 9.53
C ASP A 69 -10.09 7.68 9.07
N ALA A 70 -10.29 7.57 7.75
CA ALA A 70 -11.60 7.41 7.14
C ALA A 70 -12.34 6.21 7.74
N SER A 71 -13.57 6.43 8.16
CA SER A 71 -14.44 5.36 8.65
C SER A 71 -14.73 4.33 7.56
N SER A 72 -15.17 3.12 7.96
CA SER A 72 -15.54 2.09 6.98
C SER A 72 -16.68 2.53 6.04
N ILE A 73 -17.58 3.40 6.49
CA ILE A 73 -18.66 3.93 5.65
C ILE A 73 -18.09 4.87 4.60
N GLU A 74 -17.28 5.85 5.00
CA GLU A 74 -16.61 6.78 4.09
C GLU A 74 -15.72 6.03 3.09
N THR A 75 -15.01 5.01 3.55
CA THR A 75 -14.19 4.15 2.68
C THR A 75 -15.03 3.50 1.58
N ILE A 76 -16.18 2.90 1.93
CA ILE A 76 -17.09 2.28 0.96
C ILE A 76 -17.63 3.32 -0.02
N GLU A 77 -18.09 4.47 0.46
CA GLU A 77 -18.63 5.54 -0.39
C GLU A 77 -17.60 6.06 -1.41
N VAL A 78 -16.36 6.27 -0.98
CA VAL A 78 -15.26 6.70 -1.86
C VAL A 78 -14.94 5.64 -2.90
N LEU A 79 -14.80 4.39 -2.48
CA LEU A 79 -14.49 3.28 -3.39
C LEU A 79 -15.62 3.00 -4.38
N GLU A 80 -16.87 3.10 -3.95
CA GLU A 80 -18.05 3.01 -4.83
C GLU A 80 -18.03 4.13 -5.88
N ALA A 81 -17.80 5.37 -5.46
CA ALA A 81 -17.77 6.53 -6.36
C ALA A 81 -16.65 6.42 -7.42
N ILE A 82 -15.45 5.99 -7.03
CA ILE A 82 -14.34 5.75 -7.96
C ILE A 82 -14.67 4.58 -8.89
N SER A 83 -15.16 3.45 -8.35
CA SER A 83 -15.46 2.25 -9.12
C SER A 83 -16.63 2.44 -10.09
N ALA A 84 -17.57 3.33 -9.79
CA ALA A 84 -18.65 3.71 -10.69
C ALA A 84 -18.16 4.49 -11.92
N ILE A 85 -16.96 5.09 -11.87
CA ILE A 85 -16.29 5.71 -13.00
C ILE A 85 -15.45 4.66 -13.74
N ASP A 86 -14.56 3.98 -13.03
CA ASP A 86 -13.77 2.85 -13.53
C ASP A 86 -13.41 1.86 -12.39
N ALA A 87 -13.84 0.61 -12.54
CA ALA A 87 -13.65 -0.42 -11.53
C ALA A 87 -12.20 -0.86 -11.37
N SER A 88 -11.36 -0.75 -12.40
CA SER A 88 -9.94 -1.11 -12.30
C SER A 88 -9.15 -0.08 -11.52
N VAL A 89 -9.50 1.20 -11.65
CA VAL A 89 -8.96 2.28 -10.82
C VAL A 89 -9.43 2.12 -9.38
N GLY A 90 -10.73 1.88 -9.16
CA GLY A 90 -11.29 1.63 -7.83
C GLY A 90 -10.61 0.46 -7.12
N TRP A 91 -10.35 -0.63 -7.84
CA TRP A 91 -9.62 -1.80 -7.31
C TRP A 91 -8.20 -1.44 -6.85
N ASN A 92 -7.46 -0.66 -7.64
CA ASN A 92 -6.11 -0.25 -7.27
C ASN A 92 -6.10 0.69 -6.05
N VAL A 93 -7.05 1.62 -5.98
CA VAL A 93 -7.20 2.51 -4.82
C VAL A 93 -7.58 1.72 -3.58
N MET A 94 -8.55 0.80 -3.66
CA MET A 94 -8.95 -0.06 -2.57
C MET A 94 -7.75 -0.82 -1.99
N LEU A 95 -7.06 -1.58 -2.83
CA LEU A 95 -5.94 -2.38 -2.36
C LEU A 95 -4.81 -1.51 -1.82
N GLY A 96 -4.44 -0.43 -2.51
CA GLY A 96 -3.36 0.43 -2.05
C GLY A 96 -3.66 1.10 -0.70
N SER A 97 -4.89 1.58 -0.48
CA SER A 97 -5.27 2.20 0.79
C SER A 97 -5.38 1.18 1.93
N GLU A 98 -6.03 0.04 1.70
CA GLU A 98 -6.17 -1.02 2.71
C GLU A 98 -4.83 -1.64 3.09
N ILE A 99 -3.97 -1.89 2.10
CA ILE A 99 -2.64 -2.45 2.33
C ILE A 99 -1.76 -1.47 3.12
N ASN A 100 -1.82 -0.17 2.80
CA ASN A 100 -1.13 0.85 3.60
C ASN A 100 -1.61 0.84 5.06
N ALA A 101 -2.92 0.84 5.31
CA ALA A 101 -3.46 0.81 6.68
C ALA A 101 -3.12 -0.50 7.42
N MET A 102 -3.24 -1.65 6.74
CA MET A 102 -2.90 -2.95 7.32
C MET A 102 -1.41 -3.05 7.65
N ALA A 103 -0.55 -2.58 6.75
CA ALA A 103 0.89 -2.58 6.95
C ALA A 103 1.29 -1.68 8.12
N ALA A 104 0.73 -0.47 8.18
CA ALA A 104 0.96 0.46 9.29
C ALA A 104 0.58 -0.15 10.65
N GLY A 105 -0.56 -0.84 10.73
CA GLY A 105 -1.00 -1.52 11.95
C GLY A 105 -0.17 -2.77 12.33
N GLY A 106 0.57 -3.33 11.38
CA GLY A 106 1.43 -4.51 11.60
C GLY A 106 2.91 -4.22 11.80
N MET A 107 3.34 -2.97 11.63
CA MET A 107 4.72 -2.52 11.78
C MET A 107 5.01 -2.07 13.22
N GLU A 108 6.29 -2.02 13.55
CA GLU A 108 6.78 -1.28 14.72
C GLU A 108 6.55 0.23 14.48
N GLU A 109 6.15 0.95 15.54
CA GLU A 109 5.70 2.34 15.46
C GLU A 109 6.74 3.28 14.81
N GLY A 110 8.03 3.09 15.13
CA GLY A 110 9.12 3.89 14.57
C GLY A 110 9.25 3.71 13.07
N LEU A 111 9.18 2.46 12.60
CA LEU A 111 9.24 2.13 11.17
C LEU A 111 8.00 2.66 10.41
N ALA A 112 6.82 2.54 11.00
CA ALA A 112 5.61 3.09 10.39
C ALA A 112 5.72 4.61 10.21
N LYS A 113 6.20 5.33 11.22
CA LYS A 113 6.43 6.79 11.13
C LYS A 113 7.47 7.14 10.08
N GLU A 114 8.59 6.43 10.02
CA GLU A 114 9.62 6.62 9.00
C GLU A 114 9.05 6.46 7.58
N ILE A 115 8.30 5.39 7.33
CA ILE A 115 7.75 5.12 6.00
C ILE A 115 6.68 6.14 5.61
N TYR A 116 5.71 6.44 6.50
CA TYR A 116 4.51 7.19 6.11
C TYR A 116 4.63 8.70 6.33
N LEU A 117 5.50 9.18 7.23
CA LEU A 117 5.70 10.62 7.46
C LEU A 117 6.84 11.18 6.60
N ASP A 118 7.89 10.40 6.34
CA ASP A 118 9.00 10.84 5.49
C ASP A 118 8.61 10.80 4.01
N ASN A 119 7.73 9.87 3.61
CA ASN A 119 7.16 9.84 2.26
C ASN A 119 5.63 9.86 2.28
N PRO A 120 4.98 11.04 2.22
CA PRO A 120 3.53 11.15 2.19
C PRO A 120 2.88 10.59 0.92
N ARG A 121 3.67 10.20 -0.06
CA ARG A 121 3.22 9.65 -1.34
C ARG A 121 3.36 8.14 -1.44
N VAL A 122 3.76 7.48 -0.35
CA VAL A 122 4.06 6.06 -0.34
C VAL A 122 2.85 5.22 -0.76
N ILE A 123 3.10 4.27 -1.64
CA ILE A 123 2.17 3.20 -2.02
C ILE A 123 2.82 1.88 -1.61
N MET A 124 2.06 1.06 -0.91
CA MET A 124 2.47 -0.29 -0.56
C MET A 124 1.61 -1.31 -1.31
N CYS A 125 2.23 -2.35 -1.80
CA CYS A 125 1.53 -3.54 -2.27
C CYS A 125 1.89 -4.74 -1.39
N GLY A 126 1.12 -5.79 -1.48
CA GLY A 126 1.41 -6.99 -0.71
C GLY A 126 0.55 -8.15 -1.15
N GLY A 127 0.98 -9.34 -0.85
CA GLY A 127 0.27 -10.52 -1.27
C GLY A 127 0.54 -11.75 -0.41
N GLY A 128 -0.38 -12.69 -0.49
CA GLY A 128 -0.38 -13.93 0.30
C GLY A 128 0.55 -15.03 -0.19
N GLY A 129 1.50 -14.75 -1.07
CA GLY A 129 2.42 -15.79 -1.55
C GLY A 129 1.76 -16.85 -2.42
N THR A 130 0.88 -16.45 -3.34
CA THR A 130 0.14 -17.35 -4.25
C THR A 130 0.93 -17.71 -5.50
N GLY A 131 2.22 -17.42 -5.55
CA GLY A 131 3.10 -17.77 -6.66
C GLY A 131 3.52 -19.24 -6.65
N SER A 132 4.26 -19.64 -7.68
CA SER A 132 4.78 -21.00 -7.85
C SER A 132 5.89 -21.33 -6.85
N VAL A 133 6.56 -20.30 -6.33
CA VAL A 133 7.65 -20.44 -5.33
C VAL A 133 7.17 -19.84 -4.01
N PRO A 134 6.89 -20.68 -2.99
CA PRO A 134 6.51 -20.18 -1.68
C PRO A 134 7.59 -19.28 -1.07
N ALA A 135 7.16 -18.19 -0.43
CA ALA A 135 8.08 -17.25 0.17
C ALA A 135 8.75 -17.85 1.41
N THR A 136 10.07 -17.65 1.52
CA THR A 136 10.89 -17.98 2.68
C THR A 136 11.82 -16.83 3.03
N ALA A 137 12.22 -16.71 4.28
CA ALA A 137 13.12 -15.68 4.78
C ALA A 137 14.32 -16.29 5.50
N VAL A 138 15.52 -16.04 5.00
CA VAL A 138 16.78 -16.45 5.61
C VAL A 138 17.40 -15.25 6.31
N ARG A 139 17.67 -15.41 7.63
CA ARG A 139 18.29 -14.35 8.43
C ARG A 139 19.69 -14.06 7.94
N GLN A 140 20.02 -12.78 7.85
CA GLN A 140 21.33 -12.31 7.43
C GLN A 140 22.18 -11.84 8.64
N PRO A 141 23.52 -11.81 8.51
CA PRO A 141 24.41 -11.39 9.60
C PRO A 141 24.21 -9.95 10.09
N ASP A 142 23.65 -9.08 9.26
CA ASP A 142 23.31 -7.68 9.59
C ASP A 142 22.00 -7.54 10.37
N GLY A 143 21.30 -8.65 10.61
CA GLY A 143 20.01 -8.70 11.30
C GLY A 143 18.80 -8.61 10.36
N GLY A 144 19.00 -8.30 9.09
CA GLY A 144 17.97 -8.30 8.05
C GLY A 144 17.60 -9.73 7.58
N PHE A 145 16.82 -9.79 6.51
CA PHE A 145 16.40 -11.06 5.91
C PHE A 145 16.56 -11.02 4.40
N ARG A 146 17.07 -12.12 3.84
CA ARG A 146 16.93 -12.37 2.41
C ARG A 146 15.64 -13.14 2.19
N VAL A 147 14.68 -12.51 1.52
CA VAL A 147 13.40 -13.13 1.16
C VAL A 147 13.52 -13.73 -0.24
N THR A 148 13.05 -14.96 -0.40
CA THR A 148 12.97 -15.64 -1.69
C THR A 148 11.56 -16.16 -1.87
N GLY A 149 10.95 -15.90 -3.02
CA GLY A 149 9.59 -16.35 -3.33
C GLY A 149 9.04 -15.64 -4.56
N GLU A 150 7.90 -16.11 -5.00
CA GLU A 150 7.12 -15.47 -6.07
C GLU A 150 5.70 -15.21 -5.55
N SER A 151 5.13 -14.08 -5.93
CA SER A 151 3.73 -13.76 -5.64
C SER A 151 3.03 -13.33 -6.91
N THR A 152 1.83 -13.84 -7.10
CA THR A 152 0.91 -13.39 -8.13
C THR A 152 -0.18 -12.54 -7.50
N PHE A 153 -0.94 -11.82 -8.32
CA PHE A 153 -2.03 -10.94 -7.86
C PHE A 153 -1.59 -9.79 -6.94
N LEU A 154 -0.33 -9.33 -7.08
CA LEU A 154 0.16 -8.11 -6.45
C LEU A 154 -0.36 -6.87 -7.20
N SER A 155 -1.66 -6.61 -7.12
CA SER A 155 -2.25 -5.44 -7.79
C SER A 155 -1.59 -4.16 -7.31
N GLY A 156 -1.29 -3.25 -8.25
CA GLY A 156 -0.60 -1.99 -7.94
C GLY A 156 0.91 -2.09 -7.79
N CYS A 157 1.53 -3.28 -7.92
CA CYS A 157 2.98 -3.46 -7.72
C CYS A 157 3.86 -2.57 -8.61
N TRP A 158 3.40 -2.23 -9.82
CA TRP A 158 4.13 -1.34 -10.73
C TRP A 158 4.32 0.08 -10.20
N ASN A 159 3.42 0.51 -9.31
CA ASN A 159 3.39 1.85 -8.75
C ASN A 159 3.75 1.87 -7.26
N ALA A 160 4.10 0.72 -6.68
CA ALA A 160 4.37 0.61 -5.25
C ALA A 160 5.84 0.93 -4.93
N ASP A 161 6.03 1.66 -3.82
CA ASP A 161 7.35 1.95 -3.24
C ASP A 161 7.81 0.81 -2.34
N TRP A 162 6.86 0.13 -1.71
CA TRP A 162 7.11 -0.98 -0.82
C TRP A 162 6.23 -2.18 -1.16
N CYS A 163 6.78 -3.35 -0.90
CA CYS A 163 6.06 -4.61 -0.99
C CYS A 163 6.19 -5.36 0.33
N PHE A 164 5.16 -6.09 0.73
CA PHE A 164 5.32 -7.10 1.75
C PHE A 164 4.91 -8.49 1.26
N MET A 165 5.55 -9.49 1.84
CA MET A 165 5.24 -10.89 1.62
C MET A 165 5.33 -11.66 2.94
N PRO A 166 4.29 -12.43 3.31
CA PRO A 166 4.39 -13.31 4.48
C PRO A 166 5.38 -14.43 4.19
N ALA A 167 6.39 -14.57 5.03
CA ALA A 167 7.40 -15.62 4.89
C ALA A 167 7.84 -16.15 6.26
N PRO A 168 7.90 -17.50 6.45
CA PRO A 168 8.52 -18.10 7.62
C PRO A 168 10.03 -17.96 7.54
N GLU A 169 10.68 -17.92 8.71
CA GLU A 169 12.12 -17.99 8.79
C GLU A 169 12.58 -19.43 8.55
N VAL A 170 13.61 -19.57 7.72
CA VAL A 170 14.23 -20.88 7.41
C VAL A 170 15.74 -20.75 7.42
N GLU A 171 16.42 -21.89 7.62
CA GLU A 171 17.87 -21.98 7.42
C GLU A 171 18.22 -21.97 5.92
N GLU A 172 19.44 -21.60 5.58
CA GLU A 172 19.92 -21.60 4.20
C GLU A 172 19.76 -23.00 3.57
N GLY A 173 19.02 -23.06 2.45
CA GLY A 173 18.76 -24.33 1.75
C GLY A 173 17.68 -25.21 2.39
N GLN A 174 17.06 -24.80 3.49
CA GLN A 174 15.97 -25.55 4.10
C GLN A 174 14.70 -25.49 3.23
N ASP A 175 14.05 -26.65 3.08
CA ASP A 175 12.75 -26.73 2.42
C ASP A 175 11.65 -26.13 3.30
N ILE A 176 10.80 -25.28 2.70
CA ILE A 176 9.69 -24.63 3.41
C ILE A 176 8.74 -25.64 4.09
N ARG A 177 8.63 -26.85 3.57
CA ARG A 177 7.82 -27.92 4.19
C ARG A 177 8.27 -28.30 5.59
N HIS A 178 9.50 -27.93 5.95
CA HIS A 178 10.11 -28.16 7.26
C HIS A 178 10.27 -26.84 8.06
N ALA A 179 9.73 -25.72 7.54
CA ALA A 179 9.79 -24.45 8.23
C ALA A 179 8.93 -24.45 9.51
N ASP A 180 9.40 -23.78 10.54
CA ASP A 180 8.57 -23.46 11.69
C ASP A 180 7.59 -22.32 11.33
N MET A 181 6.34 -22.68 11.07
CA MET A 181 5.31 -21.72 10.70
C MET A 181 4.97 -20.71 11.81
N SER A 182 5.42 -20.94 13.06
CA SER A 182 5.30 -19.94 14.13
C SER A 182 6.19 -18.70 13.89
N THR A 183 7.18 -18.81 13.00
CA THR A 183 8.08 -17.72 12.59
C THR A 183 7.52 -16.88 11.42
N MET A 184 6.32 -17.21 10.92
CA MET A 184 5.67 -16.47 9.85
C MET A 184 5.52 -15.00 10.24
N ARG A 185 6.07 -14.10 9.41
CA ARG A 185 5.97 -12.64 9.57
C ARG A 185 5.79 -11.99 8.21
N MET A 186 5.16 -10.81 8.20
CA MET A 186 5.22 -9.90 7.06
C MET A 186 6.66 -9.43 6.90
N ARG A 187 7.23 -9.63 5.73
CA ARG A 187 8.57 -9.15 5.35
C ARG A 187 8.39 -7.99 4.40
N PHE A 188 8.85 -6.82 4.81
CA PHE A 188 8.73 -5.59 4.05
C PHE A 188 10.00 -5.37 3.23
N MET A 189 9.83 -5.01 1.98
CA MET A 189 10.91 -4.81 1.01
C MET A 189 10.67 -3.50 0.27
N HIS A 190 11.67 -2.62 0.25
CA HIS A 190 11.63 -1.41 -0.55
C HIS A 190 11.73 -1.75 -2.05
N ARG A 191 11.20 -0.87 -2.93
CA ARG A 191 11.15 -1.10 -4.39
C ARG A 191 12.49 -1.49 -5.02
N SER A 192 13.59 -1.04 -4.46
CA SER A 192 14.94 -1.38 -4.93
C SER A 192 15.37 -2.83 -4.63
N GLU A 193 14.60 -3.58 -3.84
CA GLU A 193 14.96 -4.89 -3.30
C GLU A 193 14.17 -6.05 -3.93
N TRP A 194 13.24 -5.76 -4.84
CA TRP A 194 12.41 -6.77 -5.50
C TRP A 194 12.14 -6.44 -6.97
N GLU A 195 11.77 -7.45 -7.76
CA GLU A 195 11.54 -7.37 -9.20
C GLU A 195 10.09 -7.72 -9.57
N ILE A 196 9.61 -7.21 -10.71
CA ILE A 196 8.28 -7.48 -11.28
C ILE A 196 8.45 -8.29 -12.57
#